data_3586f2a6333697ea7c36940979bed124
#
_entry.id   3586f2a6333697ea7c36940979bed124
#
_cell.length_a   1.000
_cell.length_b   1.000
_cell.length_c   1.000
_cell.angle_alpha   90.00
_cell.angle_beta   90.00
_cell.angle_gamma   90.00
#
_symmetry.space_group_name_H-M   'P 1'
#
loop_
_entity.id
_entity.type
_entity.pdbx_description
1 polymer ?
#
loop_
_entity_poly.entity_id
_entity_poly.type
_entity_poly.pdbx_seq_one_letter_code
_entity_poly.pdbx_strand_id
1 'polypeptide(L)'
;MKKIFFAVAMFVVALAMTGCTKLLLSEPRGNEASEEQVESNVDALEYSLSGLYNLMYLGSDRNDEDKDYHIIEGQKYIDVMSDIIASDAAVPHYGYGWMSYRSNMDQYLQNDPFNRWLWKYEYNNIRNANMIIRRCNNFLNSSTAGDKIKATAKIVRAQAVVLRSHFYSNLFNFYVKPGDTSKKFGIIYYDENNMEEVQGLSDYKDVVAKVIEDTKAAIADIEAAGLQNPTKFRLDANIAKMILAYIHLNRGRFFDETKKTESCTEALRLANEVIAATKAKHPILPYAELKTNGFNSVSSKNWMWGLDVTTEKTYYLYCFFSFVDIYTYGYASVNGFIGIDKGVYEKLDVMLDPKDGRKEWWSPALKAGGNTFNYVADNKYFTSVGKRFQGDRNWENDYCFMRSEEAYLVAAEAAYVLGNEAEAKTHLKELVAQRSPENNAIDGLTGDALKDYIQNNWRIECWLEGKTFMALKRFRWDVVRSTNHFYHAGKTFKYTDDPFTFLIPDVETNFNPKL
;
A
#
# COMPACT_ATOMS: atom_id res chain seq x y z
N MET A 1 -67.48 -17.43 30.00
CA MET A 1 -66.78 -17.88 28.79
C MET A 1 -65.93 -16.79 28.09
N LYS A 2 -66.40 -15.55 27.90
CA LYS A 2 -65.58 -14.49 27.21
C LYS A 2 -64.30 -14.09 27.94
N LYS A 3 -64.21 -14.13 29.29
CA LYS A 3 -63.00 -13.76 30.06
C LYS A 3 -61.91 -14.83 30.00
N ILE A 4 -62.25 -16.11 29.83
CA ILE A 4 -61.29 -17.22 29.71
C ILE A 4 -60.65 -17.22 28.32
N PHE A 5 -61.40 -16.86 27.25
CA PHE A 5 -60.88 -16.75 25.89
C PHE A 5 -59.86 -15.62 25.76
N PHE A 6 -60.04 -14.50 26.48
CA PHE A 6 -59.09 -13.37 26.46
C PHE A 6 -57.77 -13.68 27.18
N ALA A 7 -57.85 -14.45 28.27
CA ALA A 7 -56.65 -14.87 29.01
C ALA A 7 -55.82 -15.90 28.23
N VAL A 8 -56.47 -16.83 27.52
CA VAL A 8 -55.80 -17.83 26.67
C VAL A 8 -55.20 -17.18 25.43
N ALA A 9 -55.89 -16.19 24.84
CA ALA A 9 -55.37 -15.44 23.70
C ALA A 9 -54.12 -14.60 24.08
N MET A 10 -54.10 -13.96 25.28
CA MET A 10 -52.97 -13.21 25.78
C MET A 10 -51.77 -14.11 26.10
N PHE A 11 -52.00 -15.33 26.57
CA PHE A 11 -50.93 -16.30 26.88
C PHE A 11 -50.32 -16.89 25.61
N VAL A 12 -51.09 -17.09 24.54
CA VAL A 12 -50.60 -17.55 23.23
C VAL A 12 -49.81 -16.45 22.53
N VAL A 13 -50.20 -15.18 22.66
CA VAL A 13 -49.41 -14.03 22.12
C VAL A 13 -48.10 -13.83 22.91
N ALA A 14 -48.10 -14.03 24.22
CA ALA A 14 -46.87 -13.96 25.03
C ALA A 14 -45.90 -15.09 24.68
N LEU A 15 -46.38 -16.30 24.39
CA LEU A 15 -45.56 -17.44 23.96
C LEU A 15 -45.04 -17.27 22.50
N ALA A 16 -45.79 -16.56 21.63
CA ALA A 16 -45.31 -16.24 20.31
C ALA A 16 -44.21 -15.15 20.28
N MET A 17 -44.22 -14.23 21.24
CA MET A 17 -43.15 -13.20 21.35
C MET A 17 -41.83 -13.74 21.93
N THR A 18 -41.84 -14.81 22.74
CA THR A 18 -40.64 -15.46 23.22
C THR A 18 -39.99 -16.42 22.23
N GLY A 19 -40.73 -16.83 21.20
CA GLY A 19 -40.22 -17.67 20.11
C GLY A 19 -39.48 -16.88 19.00
N CYS A 20 -39.82 -15.60 18.81
CA CYS A 20 -39.20 -14.80 17.75
C CYS A 20 -37.79 -14.28 18.07
N THR A 21 -37.44 -14.13 19.35
CA THR A 21 -36.08 -13.72 19.72
C THR A 21 -35.02 -14.81 19.52
N LYS A 22 -35.41 -16.09 19.64
CA LYS A 22 -34.51 -17.21 19.32
C LYS A 22 -34.33 -17.48 17.84
N LEU A 23 -35.27 -17.05 16.98
CA LEU A 23 -35.15 -17.19 15.53
C LEU A 23 -34.32 -16.04 14.89
N LEU A 24 -34.23 -14.89 15.57
CA LEU A 24 -33.41 -13.76 15.12
C LEU A 24 -31.96 -13.83 15.61
N LEU A 25 -31.68 -14.72 16.56
CA LEU A 25 -30.34 -15.07 17.05
C LEU A 25 -29.98 -16.50 16.64
N SER A 26 -30.40 -16.94 15.45
CA SER A 26 -29.91 -18.21 14.91
C SER A 26 -28.40 -18.11 14.69
N GLU A 27 -27.67 -19.04 15.29
CA GLU A 27 -26.26 -19.23 15.02
C GLU A 27 -26.01 -19.21 13.50
N PRO A 28 -24.89 -18.66 13.03
CA PRO A 28 -24.55 -18.63 11.62
C PRO A 28 -24.70 -20.02 11.01
N ARG A 29 -25.59 -20.19 10.05
CA ARG A 29 -25.76 -21.44 9.33
C ARG A 29 -24.82 -21.43 8.14
N GLY A 30 -23.75 -22.16 8.23
CA GLY A 30 -22.77 -22.30 7.15
C GLY A 30 -21.36 -22.48 7.70
N ASN A 31 -20.37 -22.32 6.86
CA ASN A 31 -18.95 -22.37 7.22
C ASN A 31 -18.44 -21.13 7.97
N GLU A 32 -19.34 -20.27 8.48
CA GLU A 32 -18.97 -19.11 9.28
C GLU A 32 -18.88 -19.53 10.75
N ALA A 33 -17.71 -19.33 11.34
CA ALA A 33 -17.50 -19.57 12.76
C ALA A 33 -18.26 -18.51 13.60
N SER A 34 -18.95 -18.93 14.68
CA SER A 34 -19.56 -18.00 15.61
C SER A 34 -18.48 -17.14 16.30
N GLU A 35 -18.84 -15.96 16.78
CA GLU A 35 -17.92 -15.07 17.50
C GLU A 35 -17.29 -15.80 18.71
N GLU A 36 -18.08 -16.59 19.46
CA GLU A 36 -17.62 -17.41 20.57
C GLU A 36 -16.65 -18.52 20.15
N GLN A 37 -16.86 -19.15 18.99
CA GLN A 37 -15.94 -20.14 18.42
C GLN A 37 -14.60 -19.50 18.02
N VAL A 38 -14.64 -18.29 17.47
CA VAL A 38 -13.43 -17.53 17.11
C VAL A 38 -12.69 -17.06 18.37
N GLU A 39 -13.42 -16.65 19.41
CA GLU A 39 -12.83 -16.20 20.67
C GLU A 39 -12.17 -17.32 21.47
N SER A 40 -12.66 -18.56 21.34
CA SER A 40 -12.15 -19.71 22.09
C SER A 40 -11.10 -20.53 21.35
N ASN A 41 -10.92 -20.32 20.04
CA ASN A 41 -10.03 -21.13 19.20
C ASN A 41 -8.83 -20.31 18.70
N VAL A 42 -7.63 -20.68 19.13
CA VAL A 42 -6.39 -20.03 18.69
C VAL A 42 -6.13 -20.17 17.18
N ASP A 43 -6.56 -21.26 16.56
CA ASP A 43 -6.42 -21.45 15.10
C ASP A 43 -7.29 -20.46 14.32
N ALA A 44 -8.41 -19.99 14.92
CA ALA A 44 -9.24 -18.95 14.32
C ALA A 44 -8.51 -17.60 14.21
N LEU A 45 -7.51 -17.33 15.06
CA LEU A 45 -6.66 -16.14 14.94
C LEU A 45 -5.84 -16.15 13.65
N GLU A 46 -5.30 -17.32 13.28
CA GLU A 46 -4.54 -17.48 12.03
C GLU A 46 -5.43 -17.26 10.80
N TYR A 47 -6.68 -17.73 10.83
CA TYR A 47 -7.65 -17.46 9.76
C TYR A 47 -8.03 -15.98 9.69
N SER A 48 -8.26 -15.33 10.83
CA SER A 48 -8.55 -13.90 10.90
C SER A 48 -7.40 -13.07 10.36
N LEU A 49 -6.15 -13.42 10.70
CA LEU A 49 -4.95 -12.79 10.17
C LEU A 49 -4.83 -12.99 8.65
N SER A 50 -5.11 -14.19 8.15
CA SER A 50 -5.12 -14.47 6.71
C SER A 50 -6.19 -13.65 5.99
N GLY A 51 -7.36 -13.46 6.61
CA GLY A 51 -8.40 -12.55 6.13
C GLY A 51 -7.91 -11.11 6.00
N LEU A 52 -7.18 -10.61 7.00
CA LEU A 52 -6.61 -9.26 6.96
C LEU A 52 -5.60 -9.07 5.82
N TYR A 53 -4.73 -10.07 5.55
CA TYR A 53 -3.86 -10.03 4.37
C TYR A 53 -4.65 -10.05 3.06
N ASN A 54 -5.73 -10.82 2.98
CA ASN A 54 -6.57 -10.86 1.78
C ASN A 54 -7.25 -9.52 1.51
N LEU A 55 -7.65 -8.76 2.54
CA LEU A 55 -8.23 -7.42 2.39
C LEU A 55 -7.25 -6.43 1.72
N MET A 56 -5.95 -6.63 1.84
CA MET A 56 -4.98 -5.82 1.10
C MET A 56 -5.11 -5.98 -0.42
N TYR A 57 -5.62 -7.11 -0.89
CA TYR A 57 -5.92 -7.33 -2.31
C TYR A 57 -7.36 -6.97 -2.67
N LEU A 58 -8.30 -7.44 -1.87
CA LEU A 58 -9.72 -7.38 -2.18
C LEU A 58 -10.34 -5.99 -1.96
N GLY A 59 -9.67 -5.11 -1.22
CA GLY A 59 -10.30 -3.86 -0.82
C GLY A 59 -11.42 -4.08 0.21
N SER A 60 -12.27 -3.09 0.36
CA SER A 60 -13.46 -3.19 1.20
C SER A 60 -14.62 -3.88 0.46
N ASP A 61 -15.57 -4.42 1.23
CA ASP A 61 -16.70 -5.19 0.76
C ASP A 61 -17.37 -4.63 -0.51
N ARG A 62 -17.55 -5.51 -1.51
CA ARG A 62 -18.21 -5.20 -2.79
C ARG A 62 -19.70 -4.80 -2.68
N ASN A 63 -20.27 -4.79 -1.47
CA ASN A 63 -21.67 -4.44 -1.22
C ASN A 63 -21.90 -2.95 -0.91
N ASP A 64 -20.87 -2.11 -0.93
CA ASP A 64 -20.98 -0.67 -0.70
C ASP A 64 -21.59 0.05 -1.92
N GLU A 65 -22.56 0.94 -1.69
CA GLU A 65 -23.31 1.66 -2.74
C GLU A 65 -22.44 2.65 -3.56
N ASP A 66 -21.27 3.04 -3.04
CA ASP A 66 -20.30 3.92 -3.70
C ASP A 66 -19.41 3.19 -4.74
N LYS A 67 -19.80 2.03 -5.24
CA LYS A 67 -18.99 1.18 -6.13
C LYS A 67 -18.75 1.76 -7.51
N ASP A 68 -17.51 2.07 -7.78
CA ASP A 68 -16.94 2.06 -9.11
C ASP A 68 -16.47 0.63 -9.43
N TYR A 69 -17.28 -0.14 -10.13
CA TYR A 69 -17.02 -1.57 -10.42
C TYR A 69 -15.81 -1.86 -11.32
N HIS A 70 -15.15 -0.84 -11.84
CA HIS A 70 -14.10 -0.94 -12.85
C HIS A 70 -12.81 -0.24 -12.43
N ILE A 71 -12.47 -0.33 -11.15
CA ILE A 71 -11.23 0.21 -10.58
C ILE A 71 -10.40 -0.89 -9.94
N ILE A 72 -9.11 -0.63 -9.84
CA ILE A 72 -8.18 -1.43 -9.04
C ILE A 72 -8.61 -1.34 -7.58
N GLU A 73 -8.47 -2.41 -6.81
CA GLU A 73 -8.88 -2.43 -5.40
C GLU A 73 -7.68 -2.71 -4.47
N GLY A 74 -7.90 -2.56 -3.18
CA GLY A 74 -6.94 -2.86 -2.13
C GLY A 74 -5.70 -1.96 -2.13
N GLN A 75 -4.61 -2.44 -1.56
CA GLN A 75 -3.35 -1.69 -1.47
C GLN A 75 -2.85 -1.24 -2.84
N LYS A 76 -3.03 -2.05 -3.89
CA LYS A 76 -2.57 -1.70 -5.23
C LYS A 76 -3.27 -0.47 -5.81
N TYR A 77 -4.52 -0.23 -5.43
CA TYR A 77 -5.21 1.01 -5.81
C TYR A 77 -4.56 2.24 -5.17
N ILE A 78 -4.18 2.15 -3.90
CA ILE A 78 -3.46 3.23 -3.21
C ILE A 78 -2.12 3.49 -3.89
N ASP A 79 -1.37 2.44 -4.23
CA ASP A 79 -0.07 2.54 -4.91
C ASP A 79 -0.20 3.29 -6.24
N VAL A 80 -1.15 2.87 -7.07
CA VAL A 80 -1.40 3.47 -8.40
C VAL A 80 -1.87 4.92 -8.27
N MET A 81 -2.81 5.19 -7.39
CA MET A 81 -3.36 6.54 -7.20
C MET A 81 -2.30 7.51 -6.66
N SER A 82 -1.46 7.06 -5.74
CA SER A 82 -0.37 7.89 -5.23
C SER A 82 0.60 8.31 -6.34
N ASP A 83 0.93 7.42 -7.27
CA ASP A 83 1.84 7.71 -8.39
C ASP A 83 1.16 8.54 -9.50
N ILE A 84 -0.16 8.41 -9.71
CA ILE A 84 -0.94 9.30 -10.58
C ILE A 84 -0.96 10.73 -9.99
N ILE A 85 -1.13 10.88 -8.69
CA ILE A 85 -1.09 12.19 -8.01
C ILE A 85 0.33 12.76 -8.06
N ALA A 86 1.37 11.95 -7.85
CA ALA A 86 2.76 12.37 -8.03
C ALA A 86 3.12 12.67 -9.50
N SER A 87 2.25 12.27 -10.44
CA SER A 87 2.27 12.59 -11.87
C SER A 87 3.44 12.01 -12.69
N ASP A 88 4.21 11.08 -12.13
CA ASP A 88 5.13 10.25 -12.92
C ASP A 88 4.35 9.17 -13.70
N ALA A 89 3.14 8.85 -13.27
CA ALA A 89 2.16 8.04 -13.99
C ALA A 89 1.12 8.95 -14.66
N ALA A 90 1.00 8.83 -15.98
CA ALA A 90 0.11 9.64 -16.79
C ALA A 90 -1.09 8.81 -17.29
N VAL A 91 -2.27 9.39 -17.27
CA VAL A 91 -3.48 8.86 -17.92
C VAL A 91 -3.77 9.74 -19.13
N PRO A 92 -3.36 9.32 -20.36
CA PRO A 92 -3.36 10.21 -21.53
C PRO A 92 -4.73 10.37 -22.21
N HIS A 93 -5.65 9.43 -21.99
CA HIS A 93 -6.94 9.40 -22.68
C HIS A 93 -8.10 9.26 -21.73
N TYR A 94 -9.26 9.73 -22.14
CA TYR A 94 -10.49 9.53 -21.39
C TYR A 94 -10.81 8.03 -21.22
N GLY A 95 -10.62 7.25 -22.29
CA GLY A 95 -10.94 5.83 -22.31
C GLY A 95 -12.41 5.60 -21.97
N TYR A 96 -12.68 4.71 -21.01
CA TYR A 96 -14.01 4.50 -20.42
C TYR A 96 -14.31 5.39 -19.20
N GLY A 97 -13.43 6.31 -18.87
CA GLY A 97 -13.60 7.21 -17.72
C GLY A 97 -13.01 6.72 -16.41
N TRP A 98 -12.85 5.41 -16.20
CA TRP A 98 -12.50 4.82 -14.90
C TRP A 98 -11.25 5.41 -14.26
N MET A 99 -10.12 5.42 -14.98
CA MET A 99 -8.87 5.98 -14.46
C MET A 99 -8.69 7.46 -14.81
N SER A 100 -9.30 7.96 -15.90
CA SER A 100 -9.17 9.37 -16.27
C SER A 100 -9.83 10.28 -15.24
N TYR A 101 -11.04 9.98 -14.78
CA TYR A 101 -11.66 10.74 -13.69
C TYR A 101 -10.82 10.75 -12.42
N ARG A 102 -10.03 9.69 -12.19
CA ARG A 102 -9.14 9.59 -11.03
C ARG A 102 -7.81 10.33 -11.22
N SER A 103 -7.60 10.97 -12.36
CA SER A 103 -6.38 11.73 -12.64
C SER A 103 -6.58 13.26 -12.64
N ASN A 104 -7.74 13.74 -12.19
CA ASN A 104 -8.13 15.16 -12.23
C ASN A 104 -7.51 16.02 -11.12
N MET A 105 -6.74 15.45 -10.19
CA MET A 105 -6.13 16.13 -9.03
C MET A 105 -7.13 16.66 -7.99
N ASP A 106 -8.36 16.15 -7.98
CA ASP A 106 -9.40 16.51 -7.01
C ASP A 106 -9.58 15.46 -5.90
N GLN A 107 -8.76 14.40 -5.91
CA GLN A 107 -8.84 13.25 -4.99
C GLN A 107 -8.70 13.64 -3.51
N TYR A 108 -8.14 14.81 -3.22
CA TYR A 108 -8.01 15.35 -1.86
C TYR A 108 -9.33 15.91 -1.29
N LEU A 109 -10.34 16.15 -2.12
CA LEU A 109 -11.60 16.74 -1.69
C LEU A 109 -12.41 15.77 -0.81
N GLN A 110 -13.15 16.32 0.15
CA GLN A 110 -13.91 15.57 1.14
C GLN A 110 -14.93 14.60 0.53
N ASN A 111 -15.54 14.98 -0.60
CA ASN A 111 -16.57 14.20 -1.29
C ASN A 111 -16.03 13.37 -2.46
N ASP A 112 -14.73 13.33 -2.69
CA ASP A 112 -14.15 12.50 -3.75
C ASP A 112 -14.27 11.01 -3.41
N PRO A 113 -14.71 10.16 -4.35
CA PRO A 113 -14.89 8.73 -4.11
C PRO A 113 -13.60 8.01 -3.69
N PHE A 114 -12.43 8.40 -4.22
CA PHE A 114 -11.17 7.79 -3.79
C PHE A 114 -10.82 8.17 -2.35
N ASN A 115 -11.02 9.43 -1.95
CA ASN A 115 -10.79 9.88 -0.59
C ASN A 115 -11.68 9.14 0.41
N ARG A 116 -13.00 9.06 0.12
CA ARG A 116 -13.96 8.30 0.94
C ARG A 116 -13.60 6.82 1.06
N TRP A 117 -13.23 6.21 -0.07
CA TRP A 117 -12.83 4.80 -0.12
C TRP A 117 -11.54 4.58 0.68
N LEU A 118 -10.50 5.39 0.49
CA LEU A 118 -9.21 5.29 1.19
C LEU A 118 -9.39 5.35 2.71
N TRP A 119 -10.15 6.33 3.20
CA TRP A 119 -10.43 6.48 4.62
C TRP A 119 -11.13 5.24 5.19
N LYS A 120 -12.22 4.82 4.56
CA LYS A 120 -12.96 3.61 4.98
C LYS A 120 -12.08 2.36 4.93
N TYR A 121 -11.32 2.19 3.86
CA TYR A 121 -10.43 1.03 3.68
C TYR A 121 -9.40 0.94 4.80
N GLU A 122 -8.70 2.03 5.09
CA GLU A 122 -7.64 2.02 6.11
C GLU A 122 -8.24 1.82 7.52
N TYR A 123 -9.32 2.51 7.88
CA TYR A 123 -9.93 2.36 9.20
C TYR A 123 -10.61 1.01 9.39
N ASN A 124 -11.20 0.40 8.38
CA ASN A 124 -11.71 -0.97 8.46
C ASN A 124 -10.58 -1.98 8.70
N ASN A 125 -9.45 -1.82 8.02
CA ASN A 125 -8.29 -2.69 8.23
C ASN A 125 -7.66 -2.48 9.62
N ILE A 126 -7.57 -1.24 10.09
CA ILE A 126 -7.13 -0.92 11.48
C ILE A 126 -8.07 -1.58 12.50
N ARG A 127 -9.40 -1.48 12.32
CA ARG A 127 -10.37 -2.13 13.18
C ARG A 127 -10.18 -3.64 13.20
N ASN A 128 -10.04 -4.28 12.04
CA ASN A 128 -9.81 -5.71 11.96
C ASN A 128 -8.50 -6.13 12.65
N ALA A 129 -7.42 -5.37 12.45
CA ALA A 129 -6.16 -5.60 13.15
C ALA A 129 -6.33 -5.47 14.68
N ASN A 130 -7.03 -4.43 15.15
CA ASN A 130 -7.32 -4.23 16.59
C ASN A 130 -8.14 -5.37 17.18
N MET A 131 -9.14 -5.89 16.47
CA MET A 131 -9.90 -7.07 16.90
C MET A 131 -9.00 -8.30 17.08
N ILE A 132 -8.10 -8.55 16.12
CA ILE A 132 -7.13 -9.65 16.21
C ILE A 132 -6.20 -9.44 17.41
N ILE A 133 -5.65 -8.23 17.57
CA ILE A 133 -4.74 -7.89 18.69
C ILE A 133 -5.45 -8.11 20.03
N ARG A 134 -6.68 -7.61 20.19
CA ARG A 134 -7.49 -7.79 21.43
C ARG A 134 -7.69 -9.27 21.75
N ARG A 135 -8.07 -10.08 20.76
CA ARG A 135 -8.24 -11.53 20.94
C ARG A 135 -6.93 -12.22 21.31
N CYS A 136 -5.82 -11.87 20.68
CA CYS A 136 -4.51 -12.38 21.06
C CYS A 136 -4.15 -12.00 22.50
N ASN A 137 -4.43 -10.77 22.93
CA ASN A 137 -4.20 -10.33 24.31
C ASN A 137 -5.02 -11.17 25.33
N ASN A 138 -6.25 -11.57 24.98
CA ASN A 138 -7.06 -12.45 25.84
C ASN A 138 -6.37 -13.81 26.04
N PHE A 139 -5.82 -14.43 25.00
CA PHE A 139 -5.06 -15.67 25.15
C PHE A 139 -3.75 -15.49 25.92
N LEU A 140 -3.01 -14.42 25.67
CA LEU A 140 -1.76 -14.14 26.37
C LEU A 140 -1.94 -13.93 27.88
N ASN A 141 -3.05 -13.28 28.25
CA ASN A 141 -3.41 -12.99 29.65
C ASN A 141 -4.16 -14.14 30.34
N SER A 142 -4.58 -15.17 29.59
CA SER A 142 -5.29 -16.33 30.15
C SER A 142 -4.37 -17.16 31.04
N SER A 143 -4.86 -17.48 32.26
CA SER A 143 -4.19 -18.39 33.16
C SER A 143 -4.30 -19.87 32.77
N THR A 144 -5.25 -20.19 31.86
CA THR A 144 -5.53 -21.56 31.42
C THR A 144 -4.94 -21.87 30.04
N ALA A 145 -4.51 -20.88 29.27
CA ALA A 145 -3.88 -21.08 27.97
C ALA A 145 -2.47 -21.65 28.12
N GLY A 146 -2.22 -22.78 27.49
CA GLY A 146 -0.90 -23.41 27.47
C GLY A 146 0.11 -22.65 26.61
N ASP A 147 1.40 -22.95 26.81
CA ASP A 147 2.53 -22.23 26.16
C ASP A 147 2.43 -22.20 24.62
N LYS A 148 1.99 -23.29 23.99
CA LYS A 148 1.81 -23.35 22.52
C LYS A 148 0.76 -22.34 22.04
N ILE A 149 -0.35 -22.24 22.75
CA ILE A 149 -1.43 -21.27 22.43
C ILE A 149 -0.90 -19.85 22.56
N LYS A 150 -0.20 -19.55 23.66
CA LYS A 150 0.40 -18.23 23.89
C LYS A 150 1.46 -17.89 22.84
N ALA A 151 2.27 -18.85 22.40
CA ALA A 151 3.25 -18.64 21.35
C ALA A 151 2.58 -18.28 20.01
N THR A 152 1.52 -19.01 19.62
CA THR A 152 0.73 -18.69 18.41
C THR A 152 0.10 -17.31 18.53
N ALA A 153 -0.58 -17.01 19.63
CA ALA A 153 -1.21 -15.70 19.85
C ALA A 153 -0.19 -14.56 19.80
N LYS A 154 1.01 -14.77 20.32
CA LYS A 154 2.10 -13.78 20.31
C LYS A 154 2.54 -13.44 18.87
N ILE A 155 2.72 -14.45 18.01
CA ILE A 155 3.15 -14.28 16.61
C ILE A 155 2.03 -13.63 15.79
N VAL A 156 0.78 -14.06 15.96
CA VAL A 156 -0.37 -13.48 15.26
C VAL A 156 -0.55 -12.01 15.64
N ARG A 157 -0.45 -11.72 16.96
CA ARG A 157 -0.51 -10.33 17.45
C ARG A 157 0.57 -9.46 16.81
N ALA A 158 1.80 -9.93 16.78
CA ALA A 158 2.91 -9.18 16.23
C ALA A 158 2.69 -8.83 14.75
N GLN A 159 2.24 -9.78 13.94
CA GLN A 159 1.89 -9.52 12.54
C GLN A 159 0.73 -8.53 12.41
N ALA A 160 -0.32 -8.66 13.20
CA ALA A 160 -1.46 -7.74 13.19
C ALA A 160 -1.05 -6.31 13.59
N VAL A 161 -0.13 -6.14 14.55
CA VAL A 161 0.44 -4.83 14.93
C VAL A 161 1.21 -4.21 13.77
N VAL A 162 2.05 -4.99 13.08
CA VAL A 162 2.80 -4.47 11.91
C VAL A 162 1.87 -4.08 10.78
N LEU A 163 0.82 -4.86 10.49
CA LEU A 163 -0.19 -4.50 9.49
C LEU A 163 -0.94 -3.22 9.88
N ARG A 164 -1.37 -3.08 11.16
CA ARG A 164 -1.95 -1.85 11.68
C ARG A 164 -1.04 -0.64 11.45
N SER A 165 0.24 -0.81 11.68
CA SER A 165 1.25 0.24 11.48
C SER A 165 1.39 0.62 10.00
N HIS A 166 1.30 -0.35 9.10
CA HIS A 166 1.26 -0.11 7.65
C HIS A 166 0.04 0.72 7.24
N PHE A 167 -1.16 0.38 7.74
CA PHE A 167 -2.38 1.12 7.47
C PHE A 167 -2.33 2.56 8.03
N TYR A 168 -1.82 2.73 9.24
CA TYR A 168 -1.54 4.08 9.76
C TYR A 168 -0.52 4.85 8.95
N SER A 169 0.51 4.20 8.42
CA SER A 169 1.48 4.85 7.54
C SER A 169 0.82 5.42 6.28
N ASN A 170 -0.14 4.70 5.69
CA ASN A 170 -0.93 5.21 4.58
C ASN A 170 -1.76 6.44 5.00
N LEU A 171 -2.47 6.39 6.12
CA LEU A 171 -3.22 7.55 6.65
C LEU A 171 -2.31 8.76 6.88
N PHE A 172 -1.12 8.58 7.49
CA PHE A 172 -0.17 9.68 7.65
C PHE A 172 0.22 10.28 6.30
N ASN A 173 0.48 9.42 5.31
CA ASN A 173 0.95 9.85 4.00
C ASN A 173 -0.06 10.74 3.27
N PHE A 174 -1.35 10.50 3.42
CA PHE A 174 -2.40 11.23 2.72
C PHE A 174 -3.02 12.35 3.54
N TYR A 175 -3.24 12.18 4.85
CA TYR A 175 -4.07 13.10 5.65
C TYR A 175 -3.29 14.01 6.59
N VAL A 176 -1.99 13.83 6.78
CA VAL A 176 -1.21 14.70 7.66
C VAL A 176 -0.60 15.86 6.90
N LYS A 177 -0.91 17.08 7.34
CA LYS A 177 -0.32 18.36 6.89
C LYS A 177 0.50 18.95 8.03
N PRO A 178 1.85 18.83 8.01
CA PRO A 178 2.67 19.35 9.08
C PRO A 178 2.46 20.86 9.30
N GLY A 179 2.25 21.25 10.56
CA GLY A 179 2.06 22.65 10.93
C GLY A 179 0.63 23.20 10.69
N ASP A 180 -0.29 22.37 10.16
CA ASP A 180 -1.68 22.80 10.01
C ASP A 180 -2.42 22.83 11.35
N THR A 181 -3.23 23.87 11.57
CA THR A 181 -4.07 24.04 12.76
C THR A 181 -5.55 24.11 12.43
N SER A 182 -5.92 23.94 11.16
CA SER A 182 -7.30 24.13 10.68
C SER A 182 -8.27 23.04 11.09
N LYS A 183 -7.79 21.90 11.59
CA LYS A 183 -8.54 20.66 11.87
C LYS A 183 -9.23 20.04 10.66
N LYS A 184 -8.85 20.43 9.44
CA LYS A 184 -9.35 19.84 8.19
C LYS A 184 -8.53 18.64 7.74
N PHE A 185 -7.35 18.49 8.32
CA PHE A 185 -6.36 17.44 8.05
C PHE A 185 -6.06 16.71 9.35
N GLY A 186 -5.62 15.47 9.26
CA GLY A 186 -5.22 14.70 10.42
C GLY A 186 -5.79 13.30 10.41
N ILE A 187 -5.60 12.61 11.50
CA ILE A 187 -6.00 11.22 11.69
C ILE A 187 -6.70 11.04 13.04
N ILE A 188 -7.43 9.95 13.15
CA ILE A 188 -8.04 9.50 14.41
C ILE A 188 -7.30 8.23 14.86
N TYR A 189 -6.83 8.21 16.10
CA TYR A 189 -6.13 7.01 16.61
C TYR A 189 -7.08 6.04 17.27
N TYR A 190 -7.10 4.81 16.76
CA TYR A 190 -7.79 3.66 17.32
C TYR A 190 -6.81 2.53 17.62
N ASP A 191 -6.88 1.99 18.82
CA ASP A 191 -6.21 0.75 19.19
C ASP A 191 -7.23 -0.29 19.70
N GLU A 192 -6.74 -1.42 20.16
CA GLU A 192 -7.57 -2.52 20.69
C GLU A 192 -8.36 -2.18 21.95
N ASN A 193 -8.05 -1.06 22.61
CA ASN A 193 -8.67 -0.64 23.87
C ASN A 193 -9.75 0.42 23.67
N ASN A 194 -9.64 1.25 22.62
CA ASN A 194 -10.54 2.39 22.40
C ASN A 194 -11.40 2.29 21.13
N MET A 195 -11.29 1.24 20.34
CA MET A 195 -11.94 1.10 19.03
C MET A 195 -13.47 1.01 19.05
N GLU A 196 -14.07 0.82 20.22
CA GLU A 196 -15.55 0.77 20.37
C GLU A 196 -16.16 2.15 20.65
N GLU A 197 -15.34 3.16 20.88
CA GLU A 197 -15.78 4.51 21.18
C GLU A 197 -15.38 5.47 20.06
N VAL A 198 -16.26 6.39 19.70
CA VAL A 198 -15.95 7.45 18.76
C VAL A 198 -14.81 8.31 19.31
N GLN A 199 -13.76 8.51 18.54
CA GLN A 199 -12.61 9.34 18.88
C GLN A 199 -12.58 10.63 18.03
N GLY A 200 -11.94 11.68 18.54
CA GLY A 200 -11.62 12.90 17.78
C GLY A 200 -10.24 12.82 17.13
N LEU A 201 -9.83 13.92 16.49
CA LEU A 201 -8.49 14.03 15.91
C LEU A 201 -7.41 13.86 16.97
N SER A 202 -6.40 13.11 16.61
CA SER A 202 -5.23 12.85 17.44
C SER A 202 -4.05 13.72 17.02
N ASP A 203 -3.16 14.04 17.95
CA ASP A 203 -1.87 14.62 17.57
C ASP A 203 -1.09 13.55 16.77
N TYR A 204 -0.87 13.82 15.50
CA TYR A 204 -0.21 12.86 14.61
C TYR A 204 1.22 12.52 15.04
N LYS A 205 1.92 13.43 15.75
CA LYS A 205 3.28 13.17 16.24
C LYS A 205 3.28 12.12 17.34
N ASP A 206 2.30 12.18 18.24
CA ASP A 206 2.12 11.19 19.28
C ASP A 206 1.73 9.84 18.70
N VAL A 207 0.85 9.84 17.68
CA VAL A 207 0.43 8.60 17.02
C VAL A 207 1.61 7.98 16.25
N VAL A 208 2.40 8.76 15.52
CA VAL A 208 3.61 8.25 14.83
C VAL A 208 4.59 7.66 15.84
N ALA A 209 4.80 8.31 16.99
CA ALA A 209 5.68 7.79 18.05
C ALA A 209 5.17 6.44 18.60
N LYS A 210 3.86 6.35 18.87
CA LYS A 210 3.20 5.12 19.34
C LYS A 210 3.30 3.99 18.31
N VAL A 211 3.03 4.28 17.05
CA VAL A 211 3.13 3.30 15.94
C VAL A 211 4.57 2.78 15.81
N ILE A 212 5.58 3.64 15.94
CA ILE A 212 7.00 3.24 15.95
C ILE A 212 7.28 2.28 17.12
N GLU A 213 6.84 2.63 18.33
CA GLU A 213 7.07 1.81 19.53
C GLU A 213 6.42 0.43 19.40
N ASP A 214 5.15 0.39 19.01
CA ASP A 214 4.40 -0.84 18.79
C ASP A 214 5.05 -1.73 17.73
N THR A 215 5.50 -1.12 16.63
CA THR A 215 6.16 -1.86 15.53
C THR A 215 7.51 -2.44 15.97
N LYS A 216 8.29 -1.69 16.74
CA LYS A 216 9.57 -2.19 17.29
C LYS A 216 9.35 -3.41 18.19
N ALA A 217 8.35 -3.36 19.07
CA ALA A 217 8.01 -4.49 19.93
C ALA A 217 7.54 -5.71 19.12
N ALA A 218 6.73 -5.49 18.09
CA ALA A 218 6.25 -6.55 17.21
C ALA A 218 7.40 -7.19 16.39
N ILE A 219 8.37 -6.41 15.90
CA ILE A 219 9.56 -6.93 15.22
C ILE A 219 10.34 -7.87 16.14
N ALA A 220 10.57 -7.46 17.40
CA ALA A 220 11.28 -8.31 18.37
C ALA A 220 10.56 -9.65 18.61
N ASP A 221 9.22 -9.64 18.66
CA ASP A 221 8.42 -10.86 18.79
C ASP A 221 8.52 -11.77 17.55
N ILE A 222 8.50 -11.19 16.35
CA ILE A 222 8.65 -11.92 15.06
C ILE A 222 10.05 -12.53 14.95
N GLU A 223 11.09 -11.80 15.32
CA GLU A 223 12.49 -12.27 15.31
C GLU A 223 12.70 -13.41 16.31
N ALA A 224 12.20 -13.24 17.55
CA ALA A 224 12.31 -14.26 18.58
C ALA A 224 11.61 -15.57 18.18
N ALA A 225 10.54 -15.48 17.39
CA ALA A 225 9.82 -16.63 16.85
C ALA A 225 10.50 -17.27 15.64
N GLY A 226 11.47 -16.61 15.02
CA GLY A 226 12.11 -17.06 13.78
C GLY A 226 11.12 -17.21 12.61
N LEU A 227 10.10 -16.33 12.56
CA LEU A 227 9.04 -16.42 11.55
C LEU A 227 9.60 -16.31 10.13
N GLN A 228 9.26 -17.27 9.29
CA GLN A 228 9.64 -17.32 7.89
C GLN A 228 8.45 -17.01 6.98
N ASN A 229 8.75 -16.42 5.82
CA ASN A 229 7.76 -16.11 4.79
C ASN A 229 8.10 -16.81 3.45
N PRO A 230 7.95 -18.12 3.33
CA PRO A 230 8.32 -18.85 2.12
C PRO A 230 7.43 -18.52 0.92
N THR A 231 6.17 -18.14 1.16
CA THR A 231 5.18 -17.81 0.13
C THR A 231 5.16 -16.32 -0.23
N LYS A 232 5.93 -15.49 0.48
CA LYS A 232 5.95 -14.03 0.38
C LYS A 232 4.61 -13.33 0.68
N PHE A 233 3.58 -14.08 1.04
CA PHE A 233 2.26 -13.54 1.33
C PHE A 233 2.18 -12.88 2.71
N ARG A 234 2.84 -13.44 3.72
CA ARG A 234 2.84 -12.93 5.10
C ARG A 234 4.07 -12.08 5.40
N LEU A 235 4.01 -11.34 6.48
CA LEU A 235 5.15 -10.59 7.00
C LEU A 235 6.19 -11.52 7.64
N ASP A 236 7.46 -11.21 7.40
CA ASP A 236 8.58 -11.64 8.23
C ASP A 236 9.24 -10.41 8.89
N ALA A 237 10.30 -10.63 9.65
CA ALA A 237 11.01 -9.55 10.33
C ALA A 237 11.58 -8.51 9.35
N ASN A 238 12.01 -8.92 8.16
CA ASN A 238 12.61 -7.99 7.19
C ASN A 238 11.56 -7.06 6.58
N ILE A 239 10.38 -7.56 6.27
CA ILE A 239 9.26 -6.75 5.78
C ILE A 239 8.81 -5.78 6.88
N ALA A 240 8.70 -6.26 8.12
CA ALA A 240 8.33 -5.42 9.26
C ALA A 240 9.36 -4.29 9.50
N LYS A 241 10.65 -4.60 9.40
CA LYS A 241 11.75 -3.62 9.45
C LYS A 241 11.65 -2.58 8.33
N MET A 242 11.31 -2.99 7.11
CA MET A 242 11.14 -2.05 6.01
C MET A 242 9.95 -1.12 6.22
N ILE A 243 8.81 -1.63 6.71
CA ILE A 243 7.65 -0.79 7.07
C ILE A 243 8.08 0.25 8.13
N LEU A 244 8.79 -0.19 9.17
CA LEU A 244 9.30 0.72 10.20
C LEU A 244 10.32 1.72 9.64
N ALA A 245 11.19 1.31 8.71
CA ALA A 245 12.16 2.18 8.05
C ALA A 245 11.47 3.30 7.25
N TYR A 246 10.39 2.97 6.53
CA TYR A 246 9.56 3.98 5.83
C TYR A 246 8.91 4.96 6.80
N ILE A 247 8.34 4.47 7.91
CA ILE A 247 7.73 5.34 8.94
C ILE A 247 8.78 6.30 9.50
N HIS A 248 9.95 5.82 9.82
CA HIS A 248 11.06 6.65 10.31
C HIS A 248 11.52 7.66 9.24
N LEU A 249 11.74 7.23 8.00
CA LEU A 249 12.16 8.10 6.93
C LEU A 249 11.16 9.23 6.69
N ASN A 250 9.85 8.91 6.62
CA ASN A 250 8.78 9.87 6.45
C ASN A 250 8.66 10.81 7.67
N ARG A 251 8.81 10.28 8.91
CA ARG A 251 8.81 11.09 10.11
C ARG A 251 9.89 12.15 10.07
N GLY A 252 11.15 11.77 9.86
CA GLY A 252 12.27 12.69 9.93
C GLY A 252 12.39 13.65 8.76
N ARG A 253 11.80 13.30 7.62
CA ARG A 253 11.92 14.07 6.38
C ARG A 253 10.70 14.95 6.07
N PHE A 254 9.53 14.63 6.62
CA PHE A 254 8.31 15.34 6.32
C PHE A 254 7.44 15.63 7.54
N PHE A 255 7.11 14.64 8.38
CA PHE A 255 6.14 14.84 9.46
C PHE A 255 6.71 15.61 10.66
N ASP A 256 7.96 15.34 11.04
CA ASP A 256 8.62 16.00 12.17
C ASP A 256 10.13 16.13 11.93
N GLU A 257 10.53 17.22 11.30
CA GLU A 257 11.93 17.48 10.98
C GLU A 257 12.81 17.70 12.22
N THR A 258 12.23 17.96 13.38
CA THR A 258 13.01 18.00 14.65
C THR A 258 13.59 16.64 14.99
N LYS A 259 12.99 15.57 14.44
CA LYS A 259 13.41 14.18 14.56
C LYS A 259 14.25 13.67 13.39
N LYS A 260 14.72 14.55 12.50
CA LYS A 260 15.44 14.17 11.27
C LYS A 260 16.62 13.24 11.53
N THR A 261 17.54 13.62 12.38
CA THR A 261 18.76 12.82 12.65
C THR A 261 18.39 11.48 13.28
N GLU A 262 17.60 11.47 14.36
CA GLU A 262 17.13 10.25 15.02
C GLU A 262 16.47 9.30 14.03
N SER A 263 15.49 9.80 13.29
CA SER A 263 14.68 8.99 12.39
C SER A 263 15.45 8.48 11.18
N CYS A 264 16.31 9.31 10.56
CA CYS A 264 17.11 8.86 9.42
C CYS A 264 18.20 7.86 9.87
N THR A 265 18.76 7.98 11.08
CA THR A 265 19.68 6.99 11.65
C THR A 265 19.00 5.63 11.80
N GLU A 266 17.77 5.60 12.34
CA GLU A 266 17.02 4.36 12.48
C GLU A 266 16.60 3.78 11.12
N ALA A 267 16.16 4.61 10.16
CA ALA A 267 15.82 4.16 8.82
C ALA A 267 17.03 3.52 8.11
N LEU A 268 18.22 4.15 8.22
CA LEU A 268 19.46 3.62 7.66
C LEU A 268 19.87 2.29 8.33
N ARG A 269 19.80 2.21 9.66
CA ARG A 269 20.11 0.99 10.41
C ARG A 269 19.22 -0.17 10.00
N LEU A 270 17.89 0.05 9.95
CA LEU A 270 16.91 -0.96 9.56
C LEU A 270 17.11 -1.41 8.12
N ALA A 271 17.32 -0.48 7.19
CA ALA A 271 17.58 -0.80 5.78
C ALA A 271 18.88 -1.62 5.62
N ASN A 272 19.95 -1.26 6.32
CA ASN A 272 21.21 -2.01 6.32
C ASN A 272 21.03 -3.44 6.87
N GLU A 273 20.27 -3.62 7.94
CA GLU A 273 19.96 -4.95 8.47
C GLU A 273 19.19 -5.79 7.46
N VAL A 274 18.16 -5.20 6.79
CA VAL A 274 17.39 -5.89 5.76
C VAL A 274 18.28 -6.27 4.57
N ILE A 275 19.13 -5.36 4.08
CA ILE A 275 20.10 -5.65 3.01
C ILE A 275 20.98 -6.83 3.40
N ALA A 276 21.58 -6.79 4.58
CA ALA A 276 22.45 -7.86 5.06
C ALA A 276 21.74 -9.21 5.16
N ALA A 277 20.49 -9.21 5.66
CA ALA A 277 19.71 -10.44 5.85
C ALA A 277 19.14 -11.00 4.55
N THR A 278 18.87 -10.16 3.55
CA THR A 278 18.11 -10.55 2.37
C THR A 278 18.91 -10.65 1.08
N LYS A 279 20.12 -10.05 1.01
CA LYS A 279 20.94 -9.97 -0.21
C LYS A 279 21.12 -11.33 -0.94
N ALA A 280 21.26 -12.41 -0.20
CA ALA A 280 21.42 -13.75 -0.79
C ALA A 280 20.06 -14.36 -1.22
N LYS A 281 18.99 -14.13 -0.47
CA LYS A 281 17.66 -14.72 -0.70
C LYS A 281 16.84 -13.90 -1.69
N HIS A 282 16.94 -12.59 -1.59
CA HIS A 282 16.23 -11.61 -2.41
C HIS A 282 17.24 -10.64 -3.05
N PRO A 283 18.05 -11.09 -4.03
CA PRO A 283 19.04 -10.24 -4.69
C PRO A 283 18.36 -9.15 -5.51
N ILE A 284 19.02 -8.02 -5.71
CA ILE A 284 18.65 -7.11 -6.79
C ILE A 284 18.84 -7.84 -8.11
N LEU A 285 17.78 -7.96 -8.91
CA LEU A 285 17.86 -8.65 -10.19
C LEU A 285 18.48 -7.76 -11.27
N PRO A 286 19.30 -8.30 -12.18
CA PRO A 286 19.77 -7.59 -13.36
C PRO A 286 18.59 -7.12 -14.23
N TYR A 287 18.74 -5.99 -14.90
CA TYR A 287 17.72 -5.46 -15.80
C TYR A 287 17.23 -6.48 -16.82
N ALA A 288 18.14 -7.27 -17.41
CA ALA A 288 17.80 -8.29 -18.40
C ALA A 288 16.82 -9.36 -17.85
N GLU A 289 16.92 -9.70 -16.57
CA GLU A 289 16.00 -10.64 -15.90
C GLU A 289 14.66 -9.95 -15.59
N LEU A 290 14.67 -8.71 -15.08
CA LEU A 290 13.45 -7.95 -14.83
C LEU A 290 12.63 -7.73 -16.11
N LYS A 291 13.28 -7.44 -17.22
CA LYS A 291 12.66 -7.30 -18.55
C LYS A 291 11.90 -8.55 -18.96
N THR A 292 12.36 -9.73 -18.55
CA THR A 292 11.75 -11.02 -18.88
C THR A 292 10.60 -11.37 -17.94
N ASN A 293 10.73 -11.07 -16.64
CA ASN A 293 9.75 -11.44 -15.61
C ASN A 293 8.62 -10.41 -15.46
N GLY A 294 8.81 -9.17 -15.90
CA GLY A 294 7.77 -8.14 -16.01
C GLY A 294 7.09 -7.71 -14.73
N PHE A 295 7.61 -7.99 -13.56
CA PHE A 295 7.01 -7.65 -12.27
C PHE A 295 5.61 -8.24 -12.04
N ASN A 296 5.39 -9.47 -12.46
CA ASN A 296 4.08 -10.10 -12.48
C ASN A 296 4.01 -11.48 -11.79
N SER A 297 5.05 -11.87 -11.07
CA SER A 297 5.08 -13.19 -10.40
C SER A 297 5.78 -13.15 -9.05
N VAL A 298 5.16 -13.75 -8.01
CA VAL A 298 5.77 -13.98 -6.69
C VAL A 298 7.01 -14.86 -6.75
N SER A 299 7.21 -15.59 -7.86
CA SER A 299 8.43 -16.36 -8.10
C SER A 299 9.66 -15.49 -8.29
N SER A 300 9.50 -14.20 -8.64
CA SER A 300 10.60 -13.26 -8.81
C SER A 300 11.43 -13.14 -7.55
N LYS A 301 12.73 -13.39 -7.64
CA LYS A 301 13.60 -13.53 -6.45
C LYS A 301 13.74 -12.26 -5.64
N ASN A 302 13.67 -11.08 -6.27
CA ASN A 302 13.78 -9.79 -5.58
C ASN A 302 12.53 -9.39 -4.79
N TRP A 303 11.40 -10.08 -4.96
CA TRP A 303 10.22 -9.79 -4.17
C TRP A 303 10.36 -10.33 -2.75
N MET A 304 10.15 -9.46 -1.79
CA MET A 304 10.10 -9.78 -0.37
C MET A 304 8.66 -10.01 0.09
N TRP A 305 7.72 -9.20 -0.40
CA TRP A 305 6.31 -9.25 -0.05
C TRP A 305 5.45 -9.08 -1.29
N GLY A 306 4.48 -9.95 -1.46
CA GLY A 306 3.58 -9.93 -2.61
C GLY A 306 2.42 -10.90 -2.44
N LEU A 307 1.51 -10.84 -3.38
CA LEU A 307 0.31 -11.68 -3.42
C LEU A 307 0.33 -12.56 -4.66
N ASP A 308 0.16 -13.86 -4.45
CA ASP A 308 -0.14 -14.86 -5.48
C ASP A 308 -1.62 -14.77 -5.85
N VAL A 309 -1.89 -14.30 -7.07
CA VAL A 309 -3.25 -14.10 -7.60
C VAL A 309 -3.67 -15.35 -8.34
N THR A 310 -4.59 -16.11 -7.75
CA THR A 310 -5.17 -17.32 -8.36
C THR A 310 -6.47 -16.97 -9.12
N THR A 311 -6.98 -17.93 -9.90
CA THR A 311 -8.25 -17.81 -10.64
C THR A 311 -9.42 -17.39 -9.72
N GLU A 312 -9.44 -17.86 -8.48
CA GLU A 312 -10.49 -17.52 -7.52
C GLU A 312 -10.34 -16.10 -6.95
N LYS A 313 -9.13 -15.55 -6.99
CA LYS A 313 -8.80 -14.23 -6.43
C LYS A 313 -8.78 -13.13 -7.48
N THR A 314 -8.76 -13.47 -8.77
CA THR A 314 -8.64 -12.46 -9.82
C THR A 314 -9.90 -11.59 -9.93
N TYR A 315 -9.70 -10.31 -10.18
CA TYR A 315 -10.76 -9.35 -10.49
C TYR A 315 -11.04 -9.22 -11.99
N TYR A 316 -10.50 -10.11 -12.82
CA TYR A 316 -10.67 -10.06 -14.27
C TYR A 316 -10.29 -8.68 -14.84
N LEU A 317 -11.22 -8.01 -15.53
CA LEU A 317 -11.00 -6.70 -16.14
C LEU A 317 -10.67 -5.57 -15.14
N TYR A 318 -10.91 -5.76 -13.86
CA TYR A 318 -10.67 -4.74 -12.82
C TYR A 318 -9.30 -4.87 -12.17
N CYS A 319 -8.50 -5.84 -12.59
CA CYS A 319 -7.14 -6.02 -12.08
C CYS A 319 -6.21 -4.88 -12.55
N PHE A 320 -5.14 -4.66 -11.79
CA PHE A 320 -4.14 -3.64 -12.11
C PHE A 320 -3.57 -3.78 -13.53
N PHE A 321 -3.28 -5.00 -13.95
CA PHE A 321 -2.69 -5.25 -15.27
C PHE A 321 -3.60 -4.84 -16.43
N SER A 322 -4.92 -4.83 -16.24
CA SER A 322 -5.85 -4.31 -17.24
C SER A 322 -5.63 -2.84 -17.60
N PHE A 323 -5.03 -2.06 -16.71
CA PHE A 323 -4.79 -0.62 -16.92
C PHE A 323 -3.36 -0.29 -17.36
N VAL A 324 -2.43 -1.23 -17.32
CA VAL A 324 -1.03 -0.97 -17.66
C VAL A 324 -0.51 -1.84 -18.80
N ASP A 325 -1.05 -3.05 -18.96
CA ASP A 325 -0.57 -4.03 -19.93
C ASP A 325 -1.48 -4.12 -21.16
N ILE A 326 -0.99 -3.68 -22.32
CA ILE A 326 -1.71 -3.77 -23.59
C ILE A 326 -1.75 -5.19 -24.18
N TYR A 327 -0.96 -6.10 -23.66
CA TYR A 327 -0.87 -7.47 -24.17
C TYR A 327 -1.96 -8.38 -23.59
N THR A 328 -2.55 -8.04 -22.43
CA THR A 328 -3.79 -8.68 -21.97
C THR A 328 -5.03 -8.02 -22.55
N TYR A 329 -6.16 -8.73 -22.59
CA TYR A 329 -7.45 -8.12 -22.90
C TYR A 329 -7.90 -7.29 -21.69
N GLY A 330 -7.80 -5.97 -21.80
CA GLY A 330 -8.09 -5.03 -20.73
C GLY A 330 -8.23 -3.60 -21.22
N TYR A 331 -8.36 -2.66 -20.27
CA TYR A 331 -8.56 -1.23 -20.58
C TYR A 331 -7.36 -0.61 -21.29
N ALA A 332 -6.15 -1.04 -20.96
CA ALA A 332 -4.93 -0.54 -21.61
C ALA A 332 -4.96 -0.77 -23.12
N SER A 333 -5.43 -1.93 -23.57
CA SER A 333 -5.48 -2.27 -25.00
C SER A 333 -6.52 -1.49 -25.82
N VAL A 334 -7.40 -0.73 -25.15
CA VAL A 334 -8.44 0.11 -25.77
C VAL A 334 -8.31 1.59 -25.38
N ASN A 335 -7.06 2.06 -25.23
CA ASN A 335 -6.69 3.43 -24.86
C ASN A 335 -7.09 3.89 -23.44
N GLY A 336 -7.40 2.97 -22.53
CA GLY A 336 -7.61 3.25 -21.11
C GLY A 336 -6.35 2.97 -20.27
N PHE A 337 -5.17 3.21 -20.80
CA PHE A 337 -3.91 2.84 -20.15
C PHE A 337 -3.34 3.93 -19.23
N ILE A 338 -2.52 3.47 -18.28
CA ILE A 338 -1.62 4.30 -17.49
C ILE A 338 -0.23 4.15 -18.09
N GLY A 339 0.38 5.25 -18.51
CA GLY A 339 1.74 5.31 -19.03
C GLY A 339 2.67 6.15 -18.18
N ILE A 340 3.92 6.29 -18.60
CA ILE A 340 4.85 7.23 -17.98
C ILE A 340 4.57 8.66 -18.48
N ASP A 341 4.80 9.65 -17.61
CA ASP A 341 4.80 11.05 -18.02
C ASP A 341 5.82 11.27 -19.14
N LYS A 342 5.38 11.92 -20.23
CA LYS A 342 6.22 12.17 -21.40
C LYS A 342 7.50 12.93 -21.05
N GLY A 343 7.40 14.00 -20.24
CA GLY A 343 8.54 14.83 -19.90
C GLY A 343 9.54 14.10 -18.99
N VAL A 344 9.06 13.16 -18.17
CA VAL A 344 9.93 12.26 -17.40
C VAL A 344 10.65 11.30 -18.34
N TYR A 345 9.92 10.63 -19.25
CA TYR A 345 10.51 9.70 -20.20
C TYR A 345 11.59 10.36 -21.09
N GLU A 346 11.30 11.54 -21.63
CA GLU A 346 12.22 12.26 -22.51
C GLU A 346 13.51 12.73 -21.80
N LYS A 347 13.50 12.79 -20.48
CA LYS A 347 14.64 13.18 -19.66
C LYS A 347 15.39 12.01 -19.00
N LEU A 348 14.97 10.76 -19.20
CA LEU A 348 15.57 9.60 -18.53
C LEU A 348 17.10 9.53 -18.71
N ASP A 349 17.60 9.86 -19.91
CA ASP A 349 19.04 9.85 -20.21
C ASP A 349 19.83 10.84 -19.34
N VAL A 350 19.21 11.95 -18.95
CA VAL A 350 19.82 12.97 -18.08
C VAL A 350 19.53 12.68 -16.60
N MET A 351 18.36 12.14 -16.30
CA MET A 351 17.95 11.84 -14.92
C MET A 351 18.73 10.67 -14.33
N LEU A 352 19.10 9.70 -15.14
CA LEU A 352 19.79 8.48 -14.73
C LEU A 352 21.13 8.31 -15.46
N ASP A 353 21.08 7.72 -16.63
CA ASP A 353 22.22 7.44 -17.50
C ASP A 353 21.70 7.08 -18.89
N PRO A 354 22.37 7.50 -20.00
CA PRO A 354 21.93 7.15 -21.36
C PRO A 354 21.87 5.64 -21.65
N LYS A 355 22.62 4.83 -20.87
CA LYS A 355 22.66 3.37 -21.00
C LYS A 355 21.81 2.66 -19.96
N ASP A 356 21.01 3.39 -19.17
CA ASP A 356 20.15 2.77 -18.16
C ASP A 356 19.03 1.96 -18.82
N GLY A 357 19.03 0.65 -18.54
CA GLY A 357 18.08 -0.29 -19.13
C GLY A 357 16.62 0.00 -18.79
N ARG A 358 16.35 0.70 -17.68
CA ARG A 358 14.97 1.04 -17.28
C ARG A 358 14.25 1.93 -18.30
N LYS A 359 14.94 2.61 -19.18
CA LYS A 359 14.34 3.33 -20.30
C LYS A 359 13.48 2.41 -21.18
N GLU A 360 13.87 1.14 -21.31
CA GLU A 360 13.12 0.13 -22.07
C GLU A 360 11.85 -0.38 -21.35
N TRP A 361 11.62 0.02 -20.08
CA TRP A 361 10.37 -0.32 -19.40
C TRP A 361 9.14 0.29 -20.07
N TRP A 362 9.33 1.34 -20.84
CA TRP A 362 8.28 2.01 -21.59
C TRP A 362 8.66 2.15 -23.06
N SER A 363 7.64 2.16 -23.90
CA SER A 363 7.77 2.46 -25.33
C SER A 363 7.17 3.82 -25.64
N PRO A 364 7.92 4.75 -26.28
CA PRO A 364 7.39 6.06 -26.65
C PRO A 364 6.38 5.99 -27.80
N ALA A 365 6.37 4.89 -28.57
CA ALA A 365 5.47 4.70 -29.72
C ALA A 365 5.34 3.20 -30.05
N LEU A 366 4.62 2.45 -29.22
CA LEU A 366 4.40 1.03 -29.41
C LEU A 366 3.28 0.79 -30.44
N LYS A 367 3.58 0.09 -31.52
CA LYS A 367 2.58 -0.28 -32.54
C LYS A 367 2.02 -1.67 -32.25
N ALA A 368 0.71 -1.75 -32.01
CA ALA A 368 0.02 -3.02 -31.75
C ALA A 368 -1.46 -2.92 -32.15
N GLY A 369 -2.02 -4.01 -32.71
CA GLY A 369 -3.43 -4.08 -33.11
C GLY A 369 -3.91 -2.97 -34.06
N GLY A 370 -3.02 -2.44 -34.90
CA GLY A 370 -3.31 -1.31 -35.81
C GLY A 370 -3.29 0.07 -35.14
N ASN A 371 -3.03 0.16 -33.85
CA ASN A 371 -2.93 1.40 -33.09
C ASN A 371 -1.47 1.73 -32.74
N THR A 372 -1.25 2.98 -32.32
CA THR A 372 0.01 3.42 -31.71
C THR A 372 -0.27 3.86 -30.28
N PHE A 373 0.41 3.22 -29.32
CA PHE A 373 0.33 3.52 -27.90
C PHE A 373 1.59 4.31 -27.49
N ASN A 374 1.41 5.52 -26.98
CA ASN A 374 2.53 6.40 -26.67
C ASN A 374 2.86 6.37 -25.19
N TYR A 375 4.15 6.19 -24.85
CA TYR A 375 4.67 6.19 -23.47
C TYR A 375 4.03 5.12 -22.57
N VAL A 376 3.62 4.01 -23.17
CA VAL A 376 2.99 2.87 -22.51
C VAL A 376 4.04 1.96 -21.89
N ALA A 377 3.68 1.30 -20.78
CA ALA A 377 4.52 0.23 -20.22
C ALA A 377 4.69 -0.92 -21.23
N ASP A 378 5.93 -1.38 -21.41
CA ASP A 378 6.27 -2.43 -22.37
C ASP A 378 7.06 -3.58 -21.72
N ASN A 379 8.07 -3.29 -20.90
CA ASN A 379 8.89 -4.29 -20.22
C ASN A 379 8.76 -4.23 -18.67
N LYS A 380 7.78 -3.47 -18.17
CA LYS A 380 7.34 -3.48 -16.78
C LYS A 380 5.84 -3.68 -16.77
N TYR A 381 5.31 -4.59 -15.94
CA TYR A 381 3.88 -4.88 -15.83
C TYR A 381 3.22 -5.44 -17.09
N PHE A 382 3.80 -6.42 -17.72
CA PHE A 382 3.18 -7.22 -18.77
C PHE A 382 2.70 -8.58 -18.25
N THR A 383 1.80 -9.23 -19.00
CA THR A 383 1.29 -10.56 -18.61
C THR A 383 2.33 -11.66 -18.76
N SER A 384 2.18 -12.74 -17.98
CA SER A 384 3.04 -13.93 -18.07
C SER A 384 2.91 -14.72 -19.38
N VAL A 385 1.84 -14.51 -20.16
CA VAL A 385 1.57 -15.21 -21.42
C VAL A 385 2.32 -14.65 -22.63
N GLY A 386 3.12 -13.62 -22.43
CA GLY A 386 3.93 -13.00 -23.49
C GLY A 386 3.27 -11.76 -24.12
N LYS A 387 3.94 -11.23 -25.14
CA LYS A 387 3.63 -9.90 -25.73
C LYS A 387 2.78 -10.02 -26.99
N ARG A 388 1.64 -10.69 -26.93
CA ARG A 388 0.66 -10.71 -28.01
C ARG A 388 -0.46 -9.72 -27.70
N PHE A 389 -0.65 -8.73 -28.55
CA PHE A 389 -1.68 -7.71 -28.39
C PHE A 389 -3.07 -8.34 -28.17
N GLN A 390 -3.76 -7.91 -27.10
CA GLN A 390 -5.02 -8.49 -26.67
C GLN A 390 -5.00 -10.02 -26.62
N GLY A 391 -3.86 -10.58 -26.20
CA GLY A 391 -3.64 -12.02 -26.12
C GLY A 391 -4.64 -12.75 -25.24
N ASP A 392 -4.19 -13.71 -24.48
CA ASP A 392 -5.09 -14.46 -23.61
C ASP A 392 -5.63 -13.55 -22.49
N ARG A 393 -6.85 -13.85 -22.02
CA ARG A 393 -7.48 -13.19 -20.89
C ARG A 393 -6.87 -13.73 -19.59
N ASN A 394 -5.55 -13.58 -19.45
CA ASN A 394 -4.86 -13.98 -18.24
C ASN A 394 -4.77 -12.78 -17.28
N TRP A 395 -5.57 -12.80 -16.23
CA TRP A 395 -5.61 -11.78 -15.20
C TRP A 395 -5.05 -12.30 -13.86
N GLU A 396 -4.35 -13.41 -13.88
CA GLU A 396 -3.74 -14.07 -12.72
C GLU A 396 -2.29 -13.61 -12.49
N ASN A 397 -1.98 -12.36 -12.84
CA ASN A 397 -0.67 -11.78 -12.53
C ASN A 397 -0.60 -11.34 -11.07
N ASP A 398 0.53 -11.60 -10.44
CA ASP A 398 0.75 -11.38 -9.02
C ASP A 398 1.06 -9.91 -8.70
N TYR A 399 0.77 -9.50 -7.48
CA TYR A 399 1.03 -8.14 -7.01
C TYR A 399 2.24 -8.09 -6.09
N CYS A 400 3.22 -7.25 -6.44
CA CYS A 400 4.34 -6.90 -5.57
C CYS A 400 3.94 -5.76 -4.64
N PHE A 401 4.17 -5.94 -3.34
CA PHE A 401 4.02 -4.89 -2.34
C PHE A 401 5.37 -4.35 -1.85
N MET A 402 6.41 -5.20 -1.88
CA MET A 402 7.74 -4.81 -1.44
C MET A 402 8.81 -5.68 -2.10
N ARG A 403 9.89 -5.06 -2.54
CA ARG A 403 11.06 -5.74 -3.11
C ARG A 403 12.37 -5.22 -2.54
N SER A 404 13.43 -5.98 -2.72
CA SER A 404 14.73 -5.73 -2.09
C SER A 404 15.37 -4.39 -2.50
N GLU A 405 15.13 -3.92 -3.72
CA GLU A 405 15.64 -2.65 -4.23
C GLU A 405 15.25 -1.46 -3.35
N GLU A 406 14.07 -1.53 -2.71
CA GLU A 406 13.59 -0.47 -1.82
C GLU A 406 14.50 -0.25 -0.62
N ALA A 407 15.10 -1.30 -0.07
CA ALA A 407 16.03 -1.17 1.06
C ALA A 407 17.27 -0.35 0.70
N TYR A 408 17.77 -0.52 -0.52
CA TYR A 408 18.94 0.25 -1.00
C TYR A 408 18.57 1.72 -1.23
N LEU A 409 17.37 2.01 -1.71
CA LEU A 409 16.89 3.39 -1.89
C LEU A 409 16.68 4.08 -0.53
N VAL A 410 16.09 3.39 0.45
CA VAL A 410 15.92 3.91 1.82
C VAL A 410 17.27 4.18 2.45
N ALA A 411 18.23 3.25 2.33
CA ALA A 411 19.57 3.41 2.88
C ALA A 411 20.32 4.58 2.22
N ALA A 412 20.26 4.69 0.88
CA ALA A 412 20.89 5.78 0.15
C ALA A 412 20.32 7.15 0.54
N GLU A 413 18.99 7.29 0.62
CA GLU A 413 18.34 8.54 1.03
C GLU A 413 18.70 8.90 2.47
N ALA A 414 18.59 7.95 3.40
CA ALA A 414 18.86 8.18 4.81
C ALA A 414 20.34 8.57 5.04
N ALA A 415 21.30 7.86 4.42
CA ALA A 415 22.72 8.18 4.50
C ALA A 415 23.03 9.57 3.95
N TYR A 416 22.45 9.93 2.79
CA TYR A 416 22.59 11.28 2.22
C TYR A 416 22.10 12.36 3.19
N VAL A 417 20.92 12.17 3.79
CA VAL A 417 20.33 13.14 4.73
C VAL A 417 21.16 13.31 5.99
N LEU A 418 21.86 12.27 6.41
CA LEU A 418 22.80 12.30 7.55
C LEU A 418 24.18 12.90 7.19
N GLY A 419 24.39 13.31 5.93
CA GLY A 419 25.63 13.87 5.44
C GLY A 419 26.68 12.80 5.07
N ASN A 420 26.33 11.52 5.07
CA ASN A 420 27.21 10.43 4.67
C ASN A 420 27.05 10.09 3.18
N GLU A 421 27.53 10.98 2.30
CA GLU A 421 27.44 10.81 0.85
C GLU A 421 28.17 9.56 0.34
N ALA A 422 29.25 9.15 1.01
CA ALA A 422 30.02 7.96 0.63
C ALA A 422 29.16 6.68 0.78
N GLU A 423 28.45 6.54 1.89
CA GLU A 423 27.53 5.42 2.14
C GLU A 423 26.32 5.49 1.22
N ALA A 424 25.76 6.68 1.00
CA ALA A 424 24.66 6.87 0.05
C ALA A 424 25.02 6.38 -1.35
N LYS A 425 26.21 6.74 -1.85
CA LYS A 425 26.74 6.27 -3.14
C LYS A 425 26.96 4.75 -3.15
N THR A 426 27.42 4.17 -2.05
CA THR A 426 27.62 2.71 -1.96
C THR A 426 26.32 1.96 -2.21
N HIS A 427 25.24 2.36 -1.54
CA HIS A 427 23.92 1.74 -1.73
C HIS A 427 23.35 1.97 -3.14
N LEU A 428 23.48 3.18 -3.68
CA LEU A 428 23.04 3.47 -5.05
C LEU A 428 23.78 2.65 -6.10
N LYS A 429 25.10 2.46 -5.94
CA LYS A 429 25.91 1.67 -6.86
C LYS A 429 25.46 0.21 -6.92
N GLU A 430 25.11 -0.39 -5.79
CA GLU A 430 24.59 -1.76 -5.75
C GLU A 430 23.32 -1.89 -6.61
N LEU A 431 22.39 -0.91 -6.52
CA LEU A 431 21.19 -0.88 -7.34
C LEU A 431 21.51 -0.58 -8.81
N VAL A 432 22.24 0.50 -9.07
CA VAL A 432 22.46 1.02 -10.43
C VAL A 432 23.33 0.08 -11.24
N ALA A 433 24.27 -0.65 -10.64
CA ALA A 433 25.06 -1.68 -11.32
C ALA A 433 24.18 -2.77 -11.96
N GLN A 434 22.97 -3.00 -11.45
CA GLN A 434 21.99 -3.95 -12.03
C GLN A 434 21.08 -3.30 -13.09
N ARG A 435 21.18 -2.00 -13.33
CA ARG A 435 20.38 -1.22 -14.29
C ARG A 435 21.23 -0.65 -15.41
N SER A 436 22.41 -0.14 -15.08
CA SER A 436 23.40 0.44 -15.97
C SER A 436 24.82 0.05 -15.51
N PRO A 437 25.30 -1.16 -15.86
CA PRO A 437 26.57 -1.69 -15.32
C PRO A 437 27.80 -0.84 -15.64
N GLU A 438 27.74 -0.02 -16.69
CA GLU A 438 28.85 0.84 -17.12
C GLU A 438 28.79 2.27 -16.51
N ASN A 439 27.77 2.55 -15.67
CA ASN A 439 27.60 3.89 -15.10
C ASN A 439 28.57 4.14 -13.95
N ASN A 440 29.58 4.96 -14.20
CA ASN A 440 30.55 5.44 -13.21
C ASN A 440 30.29 6.88 -12.76
N ALA A 441 29.23 7.55 -13.28
CA ALA A 441 28.95 8.96 -12.98
C ALA A 441 28.64 9.19 -11.50
N ILE A 442 28.10 8.17 -10.78
CA ILE A 442 27.77 8.24 -9.35
C ILE A 442 28.97 8.67 -8.50
N ASP A 443 30.20 8.29 -8.86
CA ASP A 443 31.40 8.62 -8.09
C ASP A 443 31.63 10.12 -7.98
N GLY A 444 31.34 10.85 -9.06
CA GLY A 444 31.47 12.31 -9.14
C GLY A 444 30.31 13.10 -8.52
N LEU A 445 29.17 12.47 -8.19
CA LEU A 445 28.01 13.19 -7.67
C LEU A 445 28.23 13.62 -6.22
N THR A 446 27.87 14.87 -5.91
CA THR A 446 27.90 15.44 -4.55
C THR A 446 26.75 16.41 -4.36
N GLY A 447 26.40 16.72 -3.10
CA GLY A 447 25.38 17.74 -2.76
C GLY A 447 24.06 17.53 -3.48
N ASP A 448 23.55 18.60 -4.10
CA ASP A 448 22.25 18.56 -4.79
C ASP A 448 22.23 17.61 -5.98
N ALA A 449 23.35 17.43 -6.69
CA ALA A 449 23.42 16.47 -7.80
C ALA A 449 23.22 15.02 -7.31
N LEU A 450 23.78 14.66 -6.18
CA LEU A 450 23.57 13.35 -5.55
C LEU A 450 22.12 13.21 -5.05
N LYS A 451 21.58 14.25 -4.43
CA LYS A 451 20.18 14.30 -3.99
C LYS A 451 19.21 14.04 -5.16
N ASP A 452 19.40 14.77 -6.26
CA ASP A 452 18.56 14.65 -7.43
C ASP A 452 18.65 13.26 -8.08
N TYR A 453 19.84 12.66 -8.06
CA TYR A 453 20.04 11.31 -8.55
C TYR A 453 19.33 10.26 -7.68
N ILE A 454 19.37 10.40 -6.34
CA ILE A 454 18.58 9.55 -5.41
C ILE A 454 17.08 9.70 -5.70
N GLN A 455 16.60 10.94 -5.80
CA GLN A 455 15.21 11.25 -6.12
C GLN A 455 14.76 10.61 -7.44
N ASN A 456 15.58 10.73 -8.48
CA ASN A 456 15.29 10.17 -9.80
C ASN A 456 15.22 8.63 -9.75
N ASN A 457 16.07 8.00 -8.96
CA ASN A 457 16.01 6.56 -8.76
C ASN A 457 14.72 6.14 -8.05
N TRP A 458 14.23 6.86 -7.02
CA TRP A 458 12.90 6.62 -6.45
C TRP A 458 11.80 6.69 -7.49
N ARG A 459 11.77 7.74 -8.31
CA ARG A 459 10.73 7.98 -9.32
C ARG A 459 10.66 6.86 -10.37
N ILE A 460 11.82 6.46 -10.89
CA ILE A 460 11.89 5.53 -12.00
C ILE A 460 11.84 4.08 -11.53
N GLU A 461 12.62 3.73 -10.51
CA GLU A 461 12.66 2.35 -10.00
C GLU A 461 11.30 1.91 -9.48
N CYS A 462 10.63 2.75 -8.72
CA CYS A 462 9.38 2.44 -8.03
C CYS A 462 8.12 2.91 -8.75
N TRP A 463 8.18 3.15 -10.06
CA TRP A 463 7.02 3.61 -10.84
C TRP A 463 5.84 2.63 -10.73
N LEU A 464 4.65 3.14 -10.32
CA LEU A 464 3.43 2.41 -10.00
C LEU A 464 3.57 1.37 -8.86
N GLU A 465 4.49 1.60 -7.93
CA GLU A 465 4.68 0.80 -6.72
C GLU A 465 4.31 1.58 -5.43
N GLY A 466 3.72 2.77 -5.56
CA GLY A 466 3.20 3.55 -4.43
C GLY A 466 4.26 4.21 -3.56
N LYS A 467 5.50 4.37 -4.05
CA LYS A 467 6.60 4.94 -3.26
C LYS A 467 6.92 6.39 -3.64
N THR A 468 6.51 6.81 -4.83
CA THR A 468 6.88 8.10 -5.43
C THR A 468 6.21 9.27 -4.73
N PHE A 469 4.95 9.12 -4.28
CA PHE A 469 4.19 10.17 -3.62
C PHE A 469 4.84 10.68 -2.32
N MET A 470 5.33 9.76 -1.47
CA MET A 470 6.05 10.18 -0.27
C MET A 470 7.48 10.63 -0.56
N ALA A 471 8.14 10.06 -1.57
CA ALA A 471 9.42 10.58 -2.03
C ALA A 471 9.28 12.04 -2.49
N LEU A 472 8.23 12.37 -3.25
CA LEU A 472 7.88 13.73 -3.64
C LEU A 472 7.85 14.68 -2.43
N LYS A 473 7.12 14.32 -1.37
CA LYS A 473 7.01 15.13 -0.15
C LYS A 473 8.35 15.25 0.59
N ARG A 474 9.12 14.17 0.71
CA ARG A 474 10.43 14.16 1.37
C ARG A 474 11.48 15.00 0.63
N PHE A 475 11.47 14.94 -0.70
CA PHE A 475 12.41 15.71 -1.54
C PHE A 475 11.87 17.09 -1.91
N ARG A 476 10.58 17.36 -1.69
CA ARG A 476 9.92 18.66 -1.93
C ARG A 476 10.03 19.13 -3.37
N TRP A 477 9.85 18.21 -4.33
CA TRP A 477 9.90 18.59 -5.74
C TRP A 477 8.55 19.06 -6.25
N ASP A 478 8.60 19.98 -7.22
CA ASP A 478 7.42 20.41 -7.94
C ASP A 478 7.01 19.35 -8.96
N VAL A 479 5.71 19.09 -9.06
CA VAL A 479 5.12 18.14 -9.98
C VAL A 479 4.80 18.85 -11.29
N VAL A 480 5.37 18.38 -12.39
CA VAL A 480 5.10 18.91 -13.72
C VAL A 480 4.36 17.86 -14.53
N ARG A 481 3.13 18.14 -14.91
CA ARG A 481 2.36 17.31 -15.84
C ARG A 481 2.71 17.72 -17.26
N SER A 482 3.33 16.84 -18.01
CA SER A 482 3.63 17.10 -19.41
C SER A 482 2.38 16.93 -20.30
N THR A 483 2.55 16.93 -21.61
CA THR A 483 1.42 17.02 -22.56
C THR A 483 0.59 15.74 -22.69
N ASN A 484 1.03 14.61 -22.13
CA ASN A 484 0.30 13.34 -22.18
C ASN A 484 -0.55 13.04 -20.95
N HIS A 485 -0.94 14.03 -20.17
CA HIS A 485 -1.99 13.91 -19.16
C HIS A 485 -3.32 14.40 -19.71
N PHE A 486 -4.39 13.63 -19.49
CA PHE A 486 -5.73 14.04 -19.92
C PHE A 486 -6.21 15.29 -19.18
N TYR A 487 -5.99 15.35 -17.86
CA TYR A 487 -6.26 16.53 -17.04
C TYR A 487 -4.98 17.28 -16.70
N HIS A 488 -5.07 18.60 -16.73
CA HIS A 488 -4.01 19.52 -16.32
C HIS A 488 -2.69 19.36 -17.08
N ALA A 489 -2.73 18.94 -18.35
CA ALA A 489 -1.56 18.90 -19.21
C ALA A 489 -0.82 20.26 -19.24
N GLY A 490 0.50 20.26 -19.08
CA GLY A 490 1.35 21.44 -19.03
C GLY A 490 1.32 22.21 -17.70
N LYS A 491 0.53 21.78 -16.71
CA LYS A 491 0.44 22.45 -15.40
C LYS A 491 1.54 21.99 -14.45
N THR A 492 2.03 22.90 -13.65
CA THR A 492 2.94 22.64 -12.54
C THR A 492 2.21 22.82 -11.21
N PHE A 493 2.41 21.90 -10.29
CA PHE A 493 1.92 21.93 -8.92
C PHE A 493 3.12 21.92 -7.97
N LYS A 494 3.07 22.72 -6.93
CA LYS A 494 4.04 22.65 -5.84
C LYS A 494 3.68 21.49 -4.91
N TYR A 495 4.67 20.85 -4.31
CA TYR A 495 4.46 19.76 -3.34
C TYR A 495 3.59 20.18 -2.13
N THR A 496 3.40 21.47 -1.90
CA THR A 496 2.56 22.06 -0.85
C THR A 496 1.14 22.35 -1.28
N ASP A 497 0.82 22.20 -2.59
CA ASP A 497 -0.52 22.46 -3.10
C ASP A 497 -1.54 21.43 -2.58
N ASP A 498 -2.80 21.82 -2.59
CA ASP A 498 -3.90 21.05 -2.00
C ASP A 498 -3.97 19.57 -2.43
N PRO A 499 -3.72 19.20 -3.71
CA PRO A 499 -3.81 17.80 -4.11
C PRO A 499 -2.91 16.83 -3.36
N PHE A 500 -1.88 17.30 -2.69
CA PHE A 500 -0.92 16.46 -1.99
C PHE A 500 -1.23 16.21 -0.51
N THR A 501 -2.33 16.77 0.02
CA THR A 501 -2.80 16.44 1.37
C THR A 501 -4.31 16.40 1.40
N PHE A 502 -4.87 15.25 1.75
CA PHE A 502 -6.29 14.99 1.69
C PHE A 502 -7.02 15.60 2.87
N LEU A 503 -8.17 16.21 2.59
CA LEU A 503 -9.12 16.63 3.61
C LEU A 503 -9.76 15.40 4.24
N ILE A 504 -10.07 15.46 5.54
CA ILE A 504 -10.87 14.42 6.19
C ILE A 504 -12.20 14.30 5.43
N PRO A 505 -12.59 13.11 4.96
CA PRO A 505 -13.75 12.96 4.08
C PRO A 505 -15.06 13.25 4.81
N ASP A 506 -16.08 13.62 4.04
CA ASP A 506 -17.40 13.94 4.55
C ASP A 506 -18.11 12.77 5.22
N VAL A 507 -17.80 11.54 4.84
CA VAL A 507 -18.27 10.31 5.53
C VAL A 507 -17.79 10.21 6.97
N GLU A 508 -16.74 10.93 7.35
CA GLU A 508 -16.30 11.05 8.74
C GLU A 508 -16.82 12.34 9.36
N THR A 509 -16.62 13.51 8.71
CA THR A 509 -16.97 14.81 9.31
C THR A 509 -18.46 15.00 9.54
N ASN A 510 -19.33 14.34 8.75
CA ASN A 510 -20.78 14.44 8.92
C ASN A 510 -21.34 13.57 10.06
N PHE A 511 -20.61 12.52 10.46
CA PHE A 511 -21.13 11.54 11.41
C PHE A 511 -20.34 11.44 12.71
N ASN A 512 -19.13 11.98 12.76
CA ASN A 512 -18.31 12.00 13.96
C ASN A 512 -18.53 13.30 14.77
N PRO A 513 -19.23 13.24 15.92
CA PRO A 513 -19.54 14.43 16.71
C PRO A 513 -18.33 15.03 17.44
N LYS A 514 -17.15 14.42 17.35
CA LYS A 514 -15.90 14.90 17.97
C LYS A 514 -14.98 15.63 16.98
N LEU A 515 -15.39 15.80 15.70
CA LEU A 515 -14.70 16.57 14.65
C LEU A 515 -15.30 17.99 14.38
#